data_4e23172ef282263acd6ad2565eed8a55
#
_entry.id   4e23172ef282263acd6ad2565eed8a55
#
_cell.length_a   1.000
_cell.length_b   1.000
_cell.length_c   1.000
_cell.angle_alpha   90.00
_cell.angle_beta   90.00
_cell.angle_gamma   90.00
#
_symmetry.space_group_name_H-M   'P 1'
#
loop_
_entity.id
_entity.type
_entity.pdbx_description
1 polymer ?
#
loop_
_entity_poly.entity_id
_entity_poly.type
_entity_poly.pdbx_seq_one_letter_code
_entity_poly.pdbx_strand_id
1 'polypeptide(L)'
;MALIVQKYGGTSVGSPERIKNVVRRVAKYKALGHQIVVVVSAMSGETNRLIALAKEIQAQPDPREFDMVVSTGEQVTVGLVSMGLMQEGLKAKSYTGAQVKITTDSAFTKARILSIDEHNIRTDLANGYVVVVAGFQGIDKEGNITTLGRGGSDTTGVAVAAALHADECQIYTDVDGVYTTDPRVVPEARRLKSITFEEMLEMASLGSKVLQIRAVEFAGKYKVKLRVLSSFEEEGDGTLITFEEDDKMEQAIISGIAFNRDEAKITVRGVPDKPGIAYQILGPVSEANVDVDMIIQNVGVDGSTDFSFTVHRNEFDKAMDILKNKVQNHIGARDVVGDNKTAKVSVVGVGMRSHVGIASKMFRTLAEEGINIQMISTSEIKISVVIDEKYLELAVRVLHKAFDLDQEAA
;
A
#
# COMPACT_ATOMS: atom_id res chain seq x y z
N MET A 1 24.25 -17.71 6.71
CA MET A 1 23.84 -17.64 5.30
C MET A 1 22.33 -17.51 5.30
N ALA A 2 21.80 -16.40 4.79
CA ALA A 2 20.37 -16.14 4.71
C ALA A 2 19.90 -16.09 3.25
N LEU A 3 18.66 -16.41 2.98
CA LEU A 3 17.99 -16.19 1.71
C LEU A 3 17.22 -14.87 1.78
N ILE A 4 17.64 -13.90 0.97
CA ILE A 4 17.07 -12.55 0.96
C ILE A 4 16.49 -12.27 -0.42
N VAL A 5 15.23 -11.78 -0.43
CA VAL A 5 14.62 -11.24 -1.62
C VAL A 5 14.70 -9.72 -1.58
N GLN A 6 15.34 -9.12 -2.58
CA GLN A 6 15.50 -7.67 -2.69
C GLN A 6 14.65 -7.14 -3.84
N LYS A 7 13.64 -6.33 -3.53
CA LYS A 7 12.82 -5.66 -4.54
C LYS A 7 13.29 -4.23 -4.75
N TYR A 8 13.48 -3.83 -5.99
CA TYR A 8 13.86 -2.49 -6.39
C TYR A 8 12.77 -1.81 -7.22
N GLY A 9 12.32 -0.64 -6.77
CA GLY A 9 11.32 0.18 -7.46
C GLY A 9 11.86 0.86 -8.71
N GLY A 10 10.98 1.42 -9.54
CA GLY A 10 11.36 2.07 -10.80
C GLY A 10 12.37 3.20 -10.63
N THR A 11 12.28 3.99 -9.57
CA THR A 11 13.26 5.04 -9.24
C THR A 11 14.63 4.48 -8.90
N SER A 12 14.68 3.28 -8.31
CA SER A 12 15.93 2.58 -7.95
C SER A 12 16.68 2.06 -9.18
N VAL A 13 16.00 1.81 -10.27
CA VAL A 13 16.52 1.28 -11.53
C VAL A 13 16.32 2.24 -12.72
N GLY A 14 16.02 3.50 -12.45
CA GLY A 14 15.60 4.51 -13.41
C GLY A 14 16.67 4.96 -14.43
N SER A 15 17.93 4.56 -14.25
CA SER A 15 19.01 4.85 -15.19
C SER A 15 20.11 3.77 -15.09
N PRO A 16 21.02 3.66 -16.10
CA PRO A 16 22.15 2.75 -16.01
C PRO A 16 23.00 2.97 -14.75
N GLU A 17 23.13 4.20 -14.29
CA GLU A 17 23.88 4.54 -13.06
C GLU A 17 23.19 4.00 -11.81
N ARG A 18 21.87 4.14 -11.75
CA ARG A 18 21.05 3.56 -10.69
C ARG A 18 21.14 2.03 -10.66
N ILE A 19 21.09 1.40 -11.83
CA ILE A 19 21.27 -0.05 -11.95
C ILE A 19 22.65 -0.48 -11.43
N LYS A 20 23.72 0.26 -11.71
CA LYS A 20 25.05 -0.01 -11.15
C LYS A 20 25.08 0.08 -9.61
N ASN A 21 24.30 1.02 -9.02
CA ASN A 21 24.18 1.09 -7.56
C ASN A 21 23.48 -0.16 -6.99
N VAL A 22 22.39 -0.61 -7.63
CA VAL A 22 21.73 -1.87 -7.28
C VAL A 22 22.70 -3.03 -7.36
N VAL A 23 23.44 -3.14 -8.45
CA VAL A 23 24.43 -4.21 -8.69
C VAL A 23 25.48 -4.24 -7.57
N ARG A 24 26.08 -3.09 -7.20
CA ARG A 24 27.04 -2.99 -6.10
C ARG A 24 26.46 -3.44 -4.77
N ARG A 25 25.20 -3.05 -4.47
CA ARG A 25 24.52 -3.48 -3.26
C ARG A 25 24.30 -4.99 -3.22
N VAL A 26 23.80 -5.56 -4.31
CA VAL A 26 23.61 -7.02 -4.43
C VAL A 26 24.95 -7.75 -4.27
N ALA A 27 26.04 -7.25 -4.88
CA ALA A 27 27.37 -7.82 -4.75
C ALA A 27 27.86 -7.80 -3.29
N LYS A 28 27.62 -6.72 -2.53
CA LYS A 28 27.93 -6.62 -1.10
C LYS A 28 27.24 -7.72 -0.29
N TYR A 29 25.94 -7.93 -0.49
CA TYR A 29 25.19 -9.00 0.20
C TYR A 29 25.67 -10.39 -0.21
N LYS A 30 25.98 -10.59 -1.49
CA LYS A 30 26.52 -11.86 -1.98
C LYS A 30 27.88 -12.17 -1.37
N ALA A 31 28.76 -11.16 -1.22
CA ALA A 31 30.07 -11.28 -0.57
C ALA A 31 29.95 -11.66 0.92
N LEU A 32 28.86 -11.28 1.59
CA LEU A 32 28.53 -11.70 2.97
C LEU A 32 28.04 -13.16 3.05
N GLY A 33 27.96 -13.88 1.93
CA GLY A 33 27.57 -15.29 1.86
C GLY A 33 26.07 -15.54 1.80
N HIS A 34 25.25 -14.51 1.52
CA HIS A 34 23.80 -14.68 1.37
C HIS A 34 23.40 -15.24 0.00
N GLN A 35 22.26 -15.90 -0.07
CA GLN A 35 21.55 -16.19 -1.32
C GLN A 35 20.62 -15.03 -1.64
N ILE A 36 20.66 -14.52 -2.86
CA ILE A 36 19.93 -13.30 -3.24
C ILE A 36 19.04 -13.57 -4.45
N VAL A 37 17.77 -13.21 -4.29
CA VAL A 37 16.82 -13.03 -5.40
C VAL A 37 16.52 -11.54 -5.52
N VAL A 38 16.64 -11.01 -6.73
CA VAL A 38 16.36 -9.61 -7.03
C VAL A 38 15.06 -9.53 -7.82
N VAL A 39 14.10 -8.74 -7.35
CA VAL A 39 12.85 -8.43 -8.08
C VAL A 39 12.89 -6.97 -8.50
N VAL A 40 12.70 -6.69 -9.78
CA VAL A 40 12.79 -5.32 -10.30
C VAL A 40 11.50 -4.86 -10.96
N SER A 41 11.24 -3.55 -10.84
CA SER A 41 10.25 -2.82 -11.63
C SER A 41 10.83 -2.43 -13.00
N ALA A 42 9.98 -1.96 -13.90
CA ALA A 42 10.42 -1.22 -15.07
C ALA A 42 11.19 0.05 -14.65
N MET A 43 12.06 0.55 -15.51
CA MET A 43 12.75 1.82 -15.30
C MET A 43 11.75 2.96 -15.12
N SER A 44 12.11 3.97 -14.33
CA SER A 44 11.24 5.12 -14.03
C SER A 44 10.67 5.74 -15.32
N GLY A 45 9.35 5.92 -15.37
CA GLY A 45 8.64 6.49 -16.52
C GLY A 45 8.32 5.49 -17.64
N GLU A 46 8.97 4.33 -17.69
CA GLU A 46 8.80 3.37 -18.80
C GLU A 46 7.38 2.78 -18.86
N THR A 47 6.82 2.38 -17.74
CA THR A 47 5.44 1.88 -17.69
C THR A 47 4.45 2.94 -18.18
N ASN A 48 4.62 4.21 -17.78
CA ASN A 48 3.77 5.30 -18.24
C ASN A 48 3.91 5.55 -19.75
N ARG A 49 5.13 5.46 -20.30
CA ARG A 49 5.39 5.56 -21.72
C ARG A 49 4.68 4.45 -22.51
N LEU A 50 4.75 3.20 -22.04
CA LEU A 50 4.08 2.06 -22.67
C LEU A 50 2.56 2.18 -22.60
N ILE A 51 2.02 2.65 -21.48
CA ILE A 51 0.58 2.96 -21.33
C ILE A 51 0.14 4.02 -22.35
N ALA A 52 0.92 5.09 -22.50
CA ALA A 52 0.62 6.15 -23.47
C ALA A 52 0.59 5.61 -24.90
N LEU A 53 1.60 4.84 -25.30
CA LEU A 53 1.65 4.20 -26.63
C LEU A 53 0.42 3.31 -26.89
N ALA A 54 0.03 2.48 -25.92
CA ALA A 54 -1.14 1.62 -26.06
C ALA A 54 -2.43 2.44 -26.30
N LYS A 55 -2.57 3.54 -25.53
CA LYS A 55 -3.74 4.44 -25.64
C LYS A 55 -3.76 5.28 -26.93
N GLU A 56 -2.61 5.57 -27.52
CA GLU A 56 -2.54 6.22 -28.83
C GLU A 56 -3.06 5.30 -29.96
N ILE A 57 -2.86 3.98 -29.83
CA ILE A 57 -3.37 3.01 -30.80
C ILE A 57 -4.86 2.71 -30.56
N GLN A 58 -5.26 2.57 -29.31
CA GLN A 58 -6.65 2.25 -28.94
C GLN A 58 -7.01 3.03 -27.68
N ALA A 59 -8.00 3.93 -27.74
CA ALA A 59 -8.39 4.81 -26.63
C ALA A 59 -8.76 4.02 -25.34
N GLN A 60 -9.35 2.84 -25.54
CA GLN A 60 -9.59 1.84 -24.48
C GLN A 60 -8.93 0.54 -24.92
N PRO A 61 -7.66 0.31 -24.60
CA PRO A 61 -6.94 -0.87 -25.03
C PRO A 61 -7.60 -2.17 -24.55
N ASP A 62 -7.60 -3.19 -25.39
CA ASP A 62 -7.95 -4.54 -24.94
C ASP A 62 -7.06 -4.94 -23.78
N PRO A 63 -7.62 -5.39 -22.63
CA PRO A 63 -6.85 -5.62 -21.40
C PRO A 63 -5.75 -6.68 -21.56
N ARG A 64 -5.98 -7.73 -22.36
CA ARG A 64 -4.97 -8.76 -22.60
C ARG A 64 -3.79 -8.22 -23.41
N GLU A 65 -4.06 -7.49 -24.49
CA GLU A 65 -3.00 -6.91 -25.32
C GLU A 65 -2.29 -5.76 -24.60
N PHE A 66 -3.01 -5.04 -23.72
CA PHE A 66 -2.41 -4.04 -22.87
C PHE A 66 -1.37 -4.65 -21.90
N ASP A 67 -1.70 -5.78 -21.26
CA ASP A 67 -0.76 -6.51 -20.40
C ASP A 67 0.47 -6.99 -21.16
N MET A 68 0.31 -7.45 -22.39
CA MET A 68 1.41 -7.83 -23.27
C MET A 68 2.39 -6.66 -23.48
N VAL A 69 1.87 -5.45 -23.72
CA VAL A 69 2.69 -4.25 -23.95
C VAL A 69 3.38 -3.80 -22.66
N VAL A 70 2.63 -3.59 -21.59
CA VAL A 70 3.19 -2.95 -20.37
C VAL A 70 4.14 -3.87 -19.61
N SER A 71 4.04 -5.17 -19.75
CA SER A 71 4.95 -6.15 -19.12
C SER A 71 6.37 -6.15 -19.68
N THR A 72 6.60 -5.51 -20.83
CA THR A 72 7.93 -5.49 -21.47
C THR A 72 8.94 -4.61 -20.72
N GLY A 73 8.47 -3.64 -19.94
CA GLY A 73 9.34 -2.73 -19.20
C GLY A 73 10.27 -3.44 -18.21
N GLU A 74 9.73 -4.38 -17.44
CA GLU A 74 10.49 -5.18 -16.49
C GLU A 74 11.44 -6.16 -17.17
N GLN A 75 11.10 -6.64 -18.36
CA GLN A 75 11.96 -7.54 -19.15
C GLN A 75 13.27 -6.85 -19.56
N VAL A 76 13.22 -5.56 -19.89
CA VAL A 76 14.43 -4.75 -20.13
C VAL A 76 15.27 -4.67 -18.86
N THR A 77 14.64 -4.37 -17.74
CA THR A 77 15.35 -4.13 -16.47
C THR A 77 16.05 -5.38 -15.95
N VAL A 78 15.40 -6.56 -15.99
CA VAL A 78 16.03 -7.82 -15.54
C VAL A 78 17.27 -8.17 -16.34
N GLY A 79 17.24 -7.93 -17.65
CA GLY A 79 18.40 -8.13 -18.53
C GLY A 79 19.56 -7.21 -18.14
N LEU A 80 19.29 -5.91 -18.00
CA LEU A 80 20.32 -4.91 -17.64
C LEU A 80 20.94 -5.17 -16.26
N VAL A 81 20.13 -5.50 -15.25
CA VAL A 81 20.62 -5.84 -13.91
C VAL A 81 21.49 -7.11 -13.95
N SER A 82 21.05 -8.15 -14.66
CA SER A 82 21.82 -9.39 -14.80
C SER A 82 23.16 -9.17 -15.50
N MET A 83 23.17 -8.38 -16.58
CA MET A 83 24.42 -7.98 -17.26
C MET A 83 25.36 -7.21 -16.32
N GLY A 84 24.82 -6.28 -15.53
CA GLY A 84 25.60 -5.55 -14.53
C GLY A 84 26.22 -6.47 -13.46
N LEU A 85 25.45 -7.44 -12.95
CA LEU A 85 25.95 -8.43 -11.99
C LEU A 85 27.06 -9.31 -12.58
N MET A 86 26.93 -9.74 -13.84
CA MET A 86 27.96 -10.48 -14.55
C MET A 86 29.22 -9.64 -14.76
N GLN A 87 29.10 -8.35 -15.01
CA GLN A 87 30.22 -7.42 -15.14
C GLN A 87 31.02 -7.30 -13.83
N GLU A 88 30.36 -7.42 -12.66
CA GLU A 88 30.97 -7.49 -11.34
C GLU A 88 31.51 -8.89 -10.99
N GLY A 89 31.52 -9.82 -11.94
CA GLY A 89 32.04 -11.18 -11.77
C GLY A 89 31.11 -12.16 -11.07
N LEU A 90 29.86 -11.80 -10.86
CA LEU A 90 28.85 -12.67 -10.25
C LEU A 90 28.14 -13.53 -11.31
N LYS A 91 27.77 -14.75 -10.92
CA LYS A 91 26.83 -15.54 -11.71
C LYS A 91 25.43 -14.92 -11.53
N ALA A 92 24.80 -14.51 -12.62
CA ALA A 92 23.44 -13.98 -12.59
C ALA A 92 22.57 -14.59 -13.67
N LYS A 93 21.26 -14.66 -13.43
CA LYS A 93 20.29 -15.17 -14.39
C LYS A 93 18.97 -14.45 -14.25
N SER A 94 18.47 -13.93 -15.36
CA SER A 94 17.21 -13.21 -15.43
C SER A 94 16.05 -14.10 -15.80
N TYR A 95 14.88 -13.80 -15.24
CA TYR A 95 13.63 -14.47 -15.52
C TYR A 95 12.47 -13.50 -15.69
N THR A 96 11.61 -13.76 -16.65
CA THR A 96 10.27 -13.18 -16.71
C THR A 96 9.34 -13.90 -15.72
N GLY A 97 8.19 -13.31 -15.42
CA GLY A 97 7.18 -13.97 -14.59
C GLY A 97 6.70 -15.31 -15.17
N ALA A 98 6.64 -15.41 -16.50
CA ALA A 98 6.30 -16.65 -17.20
C ALA A 98 7.33 -17.78 -16.98
N GLN A 99 8.62 -17.46 -17.04
CA GLN A 99 9.70 -18.42 -16.91
C GLN A 99 9.83 -19.03 -15.50
N VAL A 100 9.43 -18.30 -14.47
CA VAL A 100 9.33 -18.79 -13.08
C VAL A 100 7.88 -19.13 -12.70
N LYS A 101 6.99 -19.22 -13.69
CA LYS A 101 5.58 -19.58 -13.56
C LYS A 101 4.89 -18.88 -12.38
N ILE A 102 4.95 -17.55 -12.36
CA ILE A 102 4.07 -16.77 -11.51
C ILE A 102 2.66 -16.89 -12.10
N THR A 103 1.93 -17.91 -11.62
CA THR A 103 0.60 -18.21 -12.12
C THR A 103 -0.42 -17.27 -11.49
N THR A 104 -1.28 -16.71 -12.32
CA THR A 104 -2.32 -15.75 -11.92
C THR A 104 -3.70 -16.20 -12.38
N ASP A 105 -4.75 -15.49 -11.91
CA ASP A 105 -6.04 -15.49 -12.58
C ASP A 105 -5.97 -14.66 -13.88
N SER A 106 -7.05 -14.72 -14.70
CA SER A 106 -7.16 -14.01 -15.97
C SER A 106 -7.76 -12.60 -15.83
N ALA A 107 -7.67 -11.99 -14.64
CA ALA A 107 -8.12 -10.61 -14.42
C ALA A 107 -7.07 -9.62 -14.96
N PHE A 108 -6.93 -9.53 -16.29
CA PHE A 108 -5.94 -8.66 -16.95
C PHE A 108 -5.92 -7.26 -16.34
N THR A 109 -4.72 -6.63 -16.29
CA THR A 109 -4.40 -5.33 -15.67
C THR A 109 -4.44 -5.28 -14.15
N LYS A 110 -5.03 -6.28 -13.47
CA LYS A 110 -5.13 -6.39 -12.00
C LYS A 110 -5.18 -7.83 -11.50
N ALA A 111 -4.45 -8.71 -12.17
CA ALA A 111 -4.42 -10.13 -11.87
C ALA A 111 -3.94 -10.43 -10.44
N ARG A 112 -4.35 -11.58 -9.92
CA ARG A 112 -3.97 -12.07 -8.59
C ARG A 112 -3.07 -13.29 -8.72
N ILE A 113 -1.96 -13.30 -7.98
CA ILE A 113 -1.04 -14.43 -7.92
C ILE A 113 -1.74 -15.60 -7.22
N LEU A 114 -1.78 -16.74 -7.90
CA LEU A 114 -2.32 -18.00 -7.39
C LEU A 114 -1.21 -18.92 -6.86
N SER A 115 -0.09 -19.01 -7.58
CA SER A 115 1.07 -19.83 -7.20
C SER A 115 2.34 -19.35 -7.91
N ILE A 116 3.50 -19.78 -7.40
CA ILE A 116 4.81 -19.57 -8.02
C ILE A 116 5.52 -20.93 -8.03
N ASP A 117 6.13 -21.28 -9.17
CA ASP A 117 7.01 -22.43 -9.27
C ASP A 117 8.44 -22.03 -8.89
N GLU A 118 8.86 -22.46 -7.72
CA GLU A 118 10.16 -22.10 -7.15
C GLU A 118 11.34 -22.95 -7.65
N HIS A 119 11.07 -24.01 -8.42
CA HIS A 119 12.07 -25.01 -8.77
C HIS A 119 13.31 -24.41 -9.48
N ASN A 120 13.08 -23.59 -10.51
CA ASN A 120 14.16 -22.96 -11.26
C ASN A 120 14.96 -21.99 -10.39
N ILE A 121 14.28 -21.21 -9.56
CA ILE A 121 14.91 -20.24 -8.66
C ILE A 121 15.80 -20.97 -7.66
N ARG A 122 15.29 -22.00 -7.00
CA ARG A 122 16.07 -22.79 -6.01
C ARG A 122 17.26 -23.49 -6.63
N THR A 123 17.09 -24.04 -7.82
CA THR A 123 18.18 -24.71 -8.56
C THR A 123 19.31 -23.73 -8.86
N ASP A 124 19.01 -22.53 -9.35
CA ASP A 124 20.02 -21.53 -9.67
C ASP A 124 20.69 -20.96 -8.41
N LEU A 125 19.92 -20.70 -7.36
CA LEU A 125 20.48 -20.27 -6.06
C LEU A 125 21.47 -21.31 -5.50
N ALA A 126 21.15 -22.61 -5.58
CA ALA A 126 22.05 -23.71 -5.16
C ALA A 126 23.33 -23.76 -6.01
N ASN A 127 23.26 -23.38 -7.28
CA ASN A 127 24.43 -23.27 -8.17
C ASN A 127 25.19 -21.94 -8.06
N GLY A 128 24.84 -21.12 -7.06
CA GLY A 128 25.53 -19.88 -6.73
C GLY A 128 25.12 -18.66 -7.55
N TYR A 129 24.08 -18.76 -8.37
CA TYR A 129 23.56 -17.61 -9.12
C TYR A 129 22.87 -16.60 -8.22
N VAL A 130 22.89 -15.34 -8.61
CA VAL A 130 21.90 -14.32 -8.24
C VAL A 130 20.77 -14.46 -9.25
N VAL A 131 19.57 -14.65 -8.76
CA VAL A 131 18.38 -14.77 -9.61
C VAL A 131 17.69 -13.43 -9.70
N VAL A 132 17.42 -12.95 -10.92
CA VAL A 132 16.76 -11.67 -11.17
C VAL A 132 15.40 -11.92 -11.82
N VAL A 133 14.31 -11.51 -11.16
CA VAL A 133 12.93 -11.78 -11.58
C VAL A 133 12.23 -10.49 -11.97
N ALA A 134 11.54 -10.49 -13.10
CA ALA A 134 10.66 -9.40 -13.49
C ALA A 134 9.46 -9.31 -12.54
N GLY A 135 9.31 -8.18 -11.88
CA GLY A 135 8.12 -7.88 -11.09
C GLY A 135 6.91 -7.56 -11.93
N PHE A 136 5.77 -7.31 -11.28
CA PHE A 136 4.54 -6.80 -11.90
C PHE A 136 3.80 -7.77 -12.82
N GLN A 137 4.38 -8.86 -13.28
CA GLN A 137 3.86 -9.75 -14.32
C GLN A 137 3.79 -11.22 -13.90
N GLY A 138 2.86 -11.93 -14.51
CA GLY A 138 2.71 -13.38 -14.41
C GLY A 138 2.09 -13.95 -15.67
N ILE A 139 1.59 -15.18 -15.58
CA ILE A 139 0.84 -15.85 -16.65
C ILE A 139 -0.44 -16.47 -16.08
N ASP A 140 -1.50 -16.45 -16.84
CA ASP A 140 -2.70 -17.21 -16.53
C ASP A 140 -2.56 -18.70 -16.92
N LYS A 141 -3.60 -19.48 -16.66
CA LYS A 141 -3.62 -20.93 -16.95
C LYS A 141 -3.54 -21.24 -18.46
N GLU A 142 -3.89 -20.28 -19.30
CA GLU A 142 -3.85 -20.40 -20.77
C GLU A 142 -2.50 -19.95 -21.35
N GLY A 143 -1.58 -19.45 -20.50
CA GLY A 143 -0.26 -18.95 -20.88
C GLY A 143 -0.26 -17.50 -21.36
N ASN A 144 -1.37 -16.76 -21.17
CA ASN A 144 -1.41 -15.34 -21.47
C ASN A 144 -0.63 -14.56 -20.40
N ILE A 145 0.12 -13.56 -20.82
CA ILE A 145 0.77 -12.62 -19.90
C ILE A 145 -0.28 -11.79 -19.18
N THR A 146 -0.14 -11.65 -17.87
CA THR A 146 -0.99 -10.85 -17.02
C THR A 146 -0.17 -9.86 -16.23
N THR A 147 -0.75 -8.72 -15.87
CA THR A 147 -0.13 -7.76 -14.97
C THR A 147 -0.93 -7.60 -13.67
N LEU A 148 -0.21 -7.31 -12.58
CA LEU A 148 -0.77 -7.31 -11.23
C LEU A 148 -1.39 -5.95 -10.83
N GLY A 149 -1.31 -4.97 -11.72
CA GLY A 149 -1.76 -3.62 -11.43
C GLY A 149 -0.78 -2.83 -10.55
N ARG A 150 -1.22 -1.69 -10.04
CA ARG A 150 -0.39 -0.75 -9.28
C ARG A 150 0.24 -1.43 -8.05
N GLY A 151 1.55 -1.22 -7.84
CA GLY A 151 2.31 -1.86 -6.76
C GLY A 151 2.60 -3.35 -6.99
N GLY A 152 2.37 -3.85 -8.20
CA GLY A 152 2.54 -5.26 -8.55
C GLY A 152 3.96 -5.78 -8.33
N SER A 153 5.00 -4.96 -8.49
CA SER A 153 6.38 -5.39 -8.23
C SER A 153 6.67 -5.62 -6.75
N ASP A 154 6.07 -4.83 -5.83
CA ASP A 154 6.14 -5.08 -4.39
C ASP A 154 5.45 -6.41 -4.07
N THR A 155 4.26 -6.62 -4.62
CA THR A 155 3.51 -7.88 -4.47
C THR A 155 4.31 -9.07 -5.01
N THR A 156 4.99 -8.92 -6.17
CA THR A 156 5.88 -9.98 -6.71
C THR A 156 7.02 -10.28 -5.76
N GLY A 157 7.71 -9.25 -5.22
CA GLY A 157 8.81 -9.43 -4.28
C GLY A 157 8.41 -10.23 -3.06
N VAL A 158 7.29 -9.87 -2.45
CA VAL A 158 6.74 -10.57 -1.28
C VAL A 158 6.28 -11.99 -1.63
N ALA A 159 5.63 -12.18 -2.78
CA ALA A 159 5.16 -13.50 -3.21
C ALA A 159 6.32 -14.46 -3.49
N VAL A 160 7.40 -13.98 -4.11
CA VAL A 160 8.63 -14.75 -4.32
C VAL A 160 9.28 -15.09 -2.98
N ALA A 161 9.35 -14.14 -2.04
CA ALA A 161 9.89 -14.39 -0.71
C ALA A 161 9.05 -15.44 0.05
N ALA A 162 7.73 -15.38 -0.05
CA ALA A 162 6.82 -16.37 0.54
C ALA A 162 7.03 -17.77 -0.05
N ALA A 163 7.07 -17.90 -1.38
CA ALA A 163 7.25 -19.16 -2.07
C ALA A 163 8.60 -19.80 -1.72
N LEU A 164 9.64 -19.00 -1.58
CA LEU A 164 10.98 -19.47 -1.25
C LEU A 164 11.22 -19.65 0.25
N HIS A 165 10.28 -19.28 1.13
CA HIS A 165 10.50 -19.20 2.57
C HIS A 165 11.76 -18.38 2.90
N ALA A 166 11.88 -17.19 2.29
CA ALA A 166 13.02 -16.33 2.50
C ALA A 166 13.08 -15.79 3.93
N ASP A 167 14.28 -15.58 4.44
CA ASP A 167 14.47 -15.05 5.79
C ASP A 167 13.99 -13.59 5.91
N GLU A 168 14.11 -12.81 4.83
CA GLU A 168 13.66 -11.42 4.77
C GLU A 168 13.36 -11.00 3.31
N CYS A 169 12.34 -10.18 3.12
CA CYS A 169 12.07 -9.44 1.89
C CYS A 169 12.39 -7.96 2.12
N GLN A 170 13.34 -7.44 1.38
CA GLN A 170 13.80 -6.05 1.45
C GLN A 170 13.18 -5.25 0.30
N ILE A 171 12.42 -4.21 0.63
CA ILE A 171 11.81 -3.30 -0.33
C ILE A 171 12.63 -2.02 -0.40
N TYR A 172 13.36 -1.85 -1.48
CA TYR A 172 14.14 -0.65 -1.76
C TYR A 172 13.28 0.37 -2.52
N THR A 173 13.16 1.56 -1.95
CA THR A 173 12.33 2.65 -2.45
C THR A 173 13.05 4.01 -2.33
N ASP A 174 12.35 5.11 -2.59
CA ASP A 174 12.88 6.48 -2.51
C ASP A 174 12.85 7.07 -1.09
N VAL A 175 12.34 6.32 -0.11
CA VAL A 175 12.38 6.67 1.31
C VAL A 175 13.21 5.64 2.09
N ASP A 176 13.77 6.05 3.23
CA ASP A 176 14.67 5.24 4.04
C ASP A 176 13.95 4.41 5.12
N GLY A 177 12.61 4.42 5.12
CA GLY A 177 11.79 3.65 6.07
C GLY A 177 10.38 4.17 6.23
N VAL A 178 9.70 3.68 7.24
CA VAL A 178 8.37 4.12 7.66
C VAL A 178 8.53 5.14 8.77
N TYR A 179 7.80 6.24 8.69
CA TYR A 179 7.87 7.36 9.64
C TYR A 179 6.61 7.44 10.49
N THR A 180 6.73 8.06 11.65
CA THR A 180 5.60 8.35 12.56
C THR A 180 4.50 9.19 11.90
N THR A 181 4.84 9.96 10.88
CA THR A 181 3.92 10.63 9.91
C THR A 181 4.75 11.06 8.69
N ASP A 182 4.13 11.73 7.72
CA ASP A 182 4.84 12.26 6.54
C ASP A 182 5.79 13.40 6.95
N PRO A 183 7.13 13.25 6.79
CA PRO A 183 8.10 14.27 7.17
C PRO A 183 8.00 15.57 6.37
N ARG A 184 7.28 15.57 5.24
CA ARG A 184 6.98 16.79 4.47
C ARG A 184 5.91 17.65 5.15
N VAL A 185 5.09 17.06 6.01
CA VAL A 185 4.05 17.75 6.81
C VAL A 185 4.56 18.07 8.21
N VAL A 186 5.31 17.14 8.80
CA VAL A 186 5.91 17.27 10.15
C VAL A 186 7.39 16.97 10.04
N PRO A 187 8.26 17.99 9.97
CA PRO A 187 9.72 17.79 9.86
C PRO A 187 10.33 16.98 11.03
N GLU A 188 9.70 17.00 12.18
CA GLU A 188 10.09 16.27 13.39
C GLU A 188 9.64 14.79 13.37
N ALA A 189 8.97 14.35 12.31
CA ALA A 189 8.59 12.94 12.17
C ALA A 189 9.83 12.04 12.20
N ARG A 190 9.75 10.96 12.98
CA ARG A 190 10.85 10.01 13.17
C ARG A 190 10.65 8.77 12.34
N ARG A 191 11.75 8.21 11.85
CA ARG A 191 11.75 6.87 11.26
C ARG A 191 11.58 5.83 12.37
N LEU A 192 10.65 4.90 12.15
CA LEU A 192 10.43 3.76 13.03
C LEU A 192 11.52 2.70 12.80
N LYS A 193 12.07 2.13 13.87
CA LYS A 193 13.01 0.99 13.77
C LYS A 193 12.27 -0.28 13.38
N SER A 194 11.10 -0.48 13.96
CA SER A 194 10.17 -1.58 13.65
C SER A 194 8.72 -1.10 13.74
N ILE A 195 7.84 -1.83 13.07
CA ILE A 195 6.39 -1.64 13.11
C ILE A 195 5.73 -3.01 12.93
N THR A 196 4.59 -3.23 13.57
CA THR A 196 3.84 -4.48 13.39
C THR A 196 3.13 -4.50 12.03
N PHE A 197 2.83 -5.72 11.52
CA PHE A 197 2.07 -5.84 10.28
C PHE A 197 0.69 -5.21 10.37
N GLU A 198 0.03 -5.31 11.54
CA GLU A 198 -1.29 -4.73 11.75
C GLU A 198 -1.24 -3.19 11.63
N GLU A 199 -0.28 -2.54 12.29
CA GLU A 199 -0.08 -1.09 12.20
C GLU A 199 0.32 -0.65 10.79
N MET A 200 1.24 -1.39 10.14
CA MET A 200 1.67 -1.06 8.78
C MET A 200 0.51 -1.17 7.79
N LEU A 201 -0.36 -2.18 7.94
CA LEU A 201 -1.55 -2.35 7.10
C LEU A 201 -2.49 -1.15 7.25
N GLU A 202 -2.74 -0.70 8.48
CA GLU A 202 -3.56 0.48 8.74
C GLU A 202 -2.90 1.74 8.16
N MET A 203 -1.61 1.96 8.38
CA MET A 203 -0.90 3.11 7.83
C MET A 203 -0.89 3.10 6.29
N ALA A 204 -0.70 1.94 5.67
CA ALA A 204 -0.74 1.80 4.21
C ALA A 204 -2.15 2.08 3.65
N SER A 205 -3.20 1.64 4.34
CA SER A 205 -4.60 1.89 3.95
C SER A 205 -4.98 3.36 4.08
N LEU A 206 -4.35 4.09 4.99
CA LEU A 206 -4.66 5.47 5.33
C LEU A 206 -3.83 6.52 4.58
N GLY A 207 -3.01 6.10 3.61
CA GLY A 207 -2.28 7.03 2.73
C GLY A 207 -0.77 7.10 2.94
N SER A 208 -0.19 6.30 3.82
CA SER A 208 1.26 6.09 3.82
C SER A 208 1.66 5.38 2.52
N LYS A 209 2.22 6.14 1.57
CA LYS A 209 2.56 5.63 0.23
C LYS A 209 3.88 4.82 0.19
N VAL A 210 4.41 4.44 1.34
CA VAL A 210 5.70 3.73 1.44
C VAL A 210 5.61 2.31 0.89
N LEU A 211 4.52 1.59 1.24
CA LEU A 211 4.23 0.25 0.75
C LEU A 211 2.82 0.16 0.19
N GLN A 212 2.65 -0.68 -0.81
CA GLN A 212 1.32 -1.00 -1.32
C GLN A 212 0.59 -1.93 -0.34
N ILE A 213 -0.66 -1.59 -0.02
CA ILE A 213 -1.50 -2.35 0.92
C ILE A 213 -1.54 -3.85 0.58
N ARG A 214 -1.69 -4.20 -0.68
CA ARG A 214 -1.73 -5.58 -1.16
C ARG A 214 -0.44 -6.36 -0.88
N ALA A 215 0.72 -5.71 -0.94
CA ALA A 215 2.00 -6.33 -0.58
C ALA A 215 2.09 -6.60 0.92
N VAL A 216 1.62 -5.67 1.75
CA VAL A 216 1.56 -5.81 3.22
C VAL A 216 0.59 -6.93 3.60
N GLU A 217 -0.62 -6.97 3.02
CA GLU A 217 -1.60 -8.06 3.23
C GLU A 217 -1.00 -9.43 2.87
N PHE A 218 -0.33 -9.51 1.73
CA PHE A 218 0.29 -10.75 1.26
C PHE A 218 1.41 -11.20 2.22
N ALA A 219 2.27 -10.27 2.64
CA ALA A 219 3.32 -10.55 3.61
C ALA A 219 2.75 -11.00 4.96
N GLY A 220 1.69 -10.35 5.44
CA GLY A 220 0.98 -10.75 6.66
C GLY A 220 0.42 -12.16 6.57
N LYS A 221 -0.25 -12.49 5.48
CA LYS A 221 -0.84 -13.81 5.23
C LYS A 221 0.20 -14.94 5.22
N TYR A 222 1.35 -14.71 4.60
CA TYR A 222 2.39 -15.72 4.42
C TYR A 222 3.56 -15.60 5.41
N LYS A 223 3.44 -14.72 6.40
CA LYS A 223 4.43 -14.47 7.47
C LYS A 223 5.84 -14.15 6.94
N VAL A 224 5.91 -13.31 5.91
CA VAL A 224 7.17 -12.83 5.34
C VAL A 224 7.63 -11.60 6.11
N LYS A 225 8.83 -11.63 6.71
CA LYS A 225 9.44 -10.42 7.31
C LYS A 225 9.78 -9.43 6.20
N LEU A 226 9.30 -8.18 6.32
CA LEU A 226 9.59 -7.12 5.38
C LEU A 226 10.54 -6.09 6.00
N ARG A 227 11.41 -5.53 5.17
CA ARG A 227 12.20 -4.35 5.54
C ARG A 227 12.11 -3.29 4.45
N VAL A 228 11.81 -2.07 4.83
CA VAL A 228 11.83 -0.90 3.95
C VAL A 228 13.17 -0.20 4.07
N LEU A 229 13.81 0.04 2.93
CA LEU A 229 15.16 0.59 2.84
C LEU A 229 15.25 1.65 1.74
N SER A 230 16.13 2.63 1.92
CA SER A 230 16.47 3.58 0.86
C SER A 230 17.27 2.91 -0.27
N SER A 231 16.86 3.18 -1.51
CA SER A 231 17.68 2.81 -2.67
C SER A 231 18.83 3.79 -2.93
N PHE A 232 18.85 4.94 -2.25
CA PHE A 232 19.79 6.04 -2.47
C PHE A 232 20.88 6.10 -1.41
N GLU A 233 20.66 5.54 -0.24
CA GLU A 233 21.62 5.44 0.83
C GLU A 233 22.33 4.09 0.77
N GLU A 234 23.65 4.10 0.95
CA GLU A 234 24.46 2.87 0.92
C GLU A 234 24.30 2.04 2.19
N GLU A 235 24.09 2.72 3.31
CA GLU A 235 23.95 2.13 4.65
C GLU A 235 22.69 2.64 5.33
N GLY A 236 22.04 1.78 6.09
CA GLY A 236 20.85 2.10 6.86
C GLY A 236 20.08 0.84 7.22
N ASP A 237 19.52 0.82 8.45
CA ASP A 237 18.76 -0.32 8.96
C ASP A 237 17.32 -0.33 8.45
N GLY A 238 16.85 0.81 7.89
CA GLY A 238 15.48 0.97 7.43
C GLY A 238 14.44 0.79 8.53
N THR A 239 13.25 0.32 8.14
CA THR A 239 12.18 -0.07 9.08
C THR A 239 11.86 -1.55 8.87
N LEU A 240 11.92 -2.35 9.94
CA LEU A 240 11.50 -3.74 9.94
C LEU A 240 9.98 -3.83 10.18
N ILE A 241 9.27 -4.54 9.33
CA ILE A 241 7.85 -4.86 9.52
C ILE A 241 7.77 -6.32 9.95
N THR A 242 7.27 -6.57 11.15
CA THR A 242 7.34 -7.86 11.82
C THR A 242 6.03 -8.25 12.49
N PHE A 243 5.90 -9.52 12.87
CA PHE A 243 4.80 -10.02 13.68
C PHE A 243 5.13 -10.00 15.17
N GLU A 244 6.41 -9.90 15.49
CA GLU A 244 6.86 -9.90 16.86
C GLU A 244 6.69 -8.49 17.42
N GLU A 245 5.96 -8.39 18.50
CA GLU A 245 6.08 -7.25 19.39
C GLU A 245 7.52 -7.30 19.92
N ASP A 246 8.28 -6.21 19.76
CA ASP A 246 9.61 -6.12 20.38
C ASP A 246 9.44 -6.46 21.87
N ASP A 247 10.31 -7.32 22.42
CA ASP A 247 10.33 -7.78 23.82
C ASP A 247 10.54 -6.64 24.87
N LYS A 248 10.36 -5.38 24.46
CA LYS A 248 10.39 -4.26 25.36
C LYS A 248 9.10 -4.19 26.16
N MET A 249 9.21 -4.29 27.49
CA MET A 249 8.10 -4.31 28.42
C MET A 249 7.13 -3.12 28.33
N GLU A 250 7.47 -2.04 27.63
CA GLU A 250 6.59 -0.92 27.33
C GLU A 250 6.81 -0.46 25.89
N GLN A 251 5.86 -0.80 25.02
CA GLN A 251 5.82 -0.30 23.64
C GLN A 251 5.21 1.11 23.60
N ALA A 252 5.58 1.86 22.58
CA ALA A 252 4.89 3.10 22.27
C ALA A 252 3.40 2.81 22.04
N ILE A 253 2.53 3.51 22.79
CA ILE A 253 1.08 3.33 22.70
C ILE A 253 0.58 3.68 21.29
N ILE A 254 1.21 4.68 20.67
CA ILE A 254 0.90 5.20 19.34
C ILE A 254 2.15 5.11 18.49
N SER A 255 2.02 4.49 17.32
CA SER A 255 3.11 4.31 16.35
C SER A 255 3.16 5.42 15.31
N GLY A 256 2.01 6.06 15.01
CA GLY A 256 2.00 7.15 14.06
C GLY A 256 0.66 7.82 13.83
N ILE A 257 0.75 8.91 13.06
CA ILE A 257 -0.40 9.65 12.52
C ILE A 257 -0.43 9.46 11.01
N ALA A 258 -1.45 8.78 10.52
CA ALA A 258 -1.69 8.63 9.09
C ALA A 258 -2.83 9.56 8.64
N PHE A 259 -2.81 9.97 7.38
CA PHE A 259 -3.85 10.84 6.84
C PHE A 259 -4.11 10.61 5.36
N ASN A 260 -5.33 10.90 4.94
CA ASN A 260 -5.73 10.90 3.53
C ASN A 260 -6.37 12.24 3.16
N ARG A 261 -5.83 12.89 2.12
CA ARG A 261 -6.34 14.16 1.58
C ARG A 261 -7.53 13.97 0.63
N ASP A 262 -7.64 12.79 0.04
CA ASP A 262 -8.56 12.52 -1.07
C ASP A 262 -9.85 11.84 -0.56
N GLU A 263 -10.39 12.36 0.54
CA GLU A 263 -11.66 11.92 1.10
C GLU A 263 -12.82 12.84 0.72
N ALA A 264 -13.99 12.23 0.51
CA ALA A 264 -15.25 12.94 0.38
C ALA A 264 -16.31 12.24 1.20
N LYS A 265 -17.13 13.01 1.91
CA LYS A 265 -18.19 12.53 2.78
C LYS A 265 -19.52 12.67 2.08
N ILE A 266 -20.37 11.63 2.16
CA ILE A 266 -21.74 11.63 1.67
C ILE A 266 -22.66 11.21 2.82
N THR A 267 -23.80 11.89 2.96
CA THR A 267 -24.82 11.58 3.95
C THR A 267 -26.17 11.47 3.28
N VAL A 268 -26.81 10.31 3.41
CA VAL A 268 -28.20 10.07 3.04
C VAL A 268 -29.05 10.29 4.28
N ARG A 269 -29.87 11.34 4.27
CA ARG A 269 -30.60 11.83 5.45
C ARG A 269 -32.04 11.33 5.50
N GLY A 270 -32.51 11.08 6.73
CA GLY A 270 -33.91 10.78 6.99
C GLY A 270 -34.40 9.52 6.28
N VAL A 271 -33.58 8.47 6.32
CA VAL A 271 -33.90 7.17 5.72
C VAL A 271 -34.77 6.37 6.71
N PRO A 272 -35.80 5.63 6.27
CA PRO A 272 -36.54 4.76 7.16
C PRO A 272 -35.65 3.71 7.82
N ASP A 273 -35.74 3.58 9.15
CA ASP A 273 -35.02 2.55 9.88
C ASP A 273 -35.67 1.18 9.73
N LYS A 274 -35.18 0.40 8.77
CA LYS A 274 -35.70 -0.94 8.46
C LYS A 274 -34.60 -1.87 7.99
N PRO A 275 -34.72 -3.19 8.21
CA PRO A 275 -33.76 -4.17 7.72
C PRO A 275 -33.50 -4.04 6.22
N GLY A 276 -32.22 -4.09 5.82
CA GLY A 276 -31.80 -4.02 4.42
C GLY A 276 -31.57 -2.61 3.86
N ILE A 277 -31.82 -1.55 4.63
CA ILE A 277 -31.64 -0.18 4.14
C ILE A 277 -30.20 0.14 3.74
N ALA A 278 -29.22 -0.30 4.52
CA ALA A 278 -27.81 -0.11 4.20
C ALA A 278 -27.43 -0.76 2.86
N TYR A 279 -27.96 -1.95 2.57
CA TYR A 279 -27.77 -2.60 1.28
C TYR A 279 -28.41 -1.82 0.13
N GLN A 280 -29.61 -1.30 0.34
CA GLN A 280 -30.31 -0.49 -0.68
C GLN A 280 -29.58 0.82 -1.00
N ILE A 281 -28.83 1.37 -0.05
CA ILE A 281 -27.97 2.54 -0.24
C ILE A 281 -26.67 2.18 -0.94
N LEU A 282 -25.93 1.21 -0.41
CA LEU A 282 -24.56 0.90 -0.86
C LEU A 282 -24.51 -0.08 -2.04
N GLY A 283 -25.53 -0.91 -2.25
CA GLY A 283 -25.56 -1.87 -3.36
C GLY A 283 -25.31 -1.21 -4.72
N PRO A 284 -26.10 -0.21 -5.13
CA PRO A 284 -25.89 0.50 -6.41
C PRO A 284 -24.54 1.23 -6.51
N VAL A 285 -23.98 1.69 -5.39
CA VAL A 285 -22.66 2.33 -5.31
C VAL A 285 -21.56 1.29 -5.57
N SER A 286 -21.67 0.13 -4.92
CA SER A 286 -20.75 -0.99 -5.09
C SER A 286 -20.80 -1.60 -6.50
N GLU A 287 -21.99 -1.77 -7.09
CA GLU A 287 -22.19 -2.24 -8.47
C GLU A 287 -21.53 -1.32 -9.49
N ALA A 288 -21.38 -0.04 -9.15
CA ALA A 288 -20.67 0.94 -9.95
C ALA A 288 -19.13 0.94 -9.71
N ASN A 289 -18.61 -0.01 -8.94
CA ASN A 289 -17.21 -0.08 -8.53
C ASN A 289 -16.71 1.20 -7.82
N VAL A 290 -17.51 1.76 -6.94
CA VAL A 290 -17.12 2.84 -6.03
C VAL A 290 -16.80 2.24 -4.67
N ASP A 291 -15.56 2.42 -4.21
CA ASP A 291 -15.10 1.96 -2.91
C ASP A 291 -15.61 2.88 -1.80
N VAL A 292 -16.15 2.27 -0.74
CA VAL A 292 -16.65 2.95 0.46
C VAL A 292 -15.75 2.60 1.63
N ASP A 293 -15.32 3.61 2.40
CA ASP A 293 -14.39 3.41 3.52
C ASP A 293 -15.10 3.51 4.87
N MET A 294 -15.23 4.72 5.45
CA MET A 294 -15.94 4.88 6.73
C MET A 294 -17.45 4.82 6.53
N ILE A 295 -18.15 4.06 7.37
CA ILE A 295 -19.63 3.97 7.35
C ILE A 295 -20.13 4.24 8.76
N ILE A 296 -21.07 5.18 8.90
CA ILE A 296 -21.73 5.52 10.17
C ILE A 296 -23.23 5.60 9.95
N GLN A 297 -23.98 4.87 10.77
CA GLN A 297 -25.42 4.90 10.80
C GLN A 297 -25.88 5.22 12.22
N ASN A 298 -26.75 6.22 12.35
CA ASN A 298 -27.37 6.60 13.63
C ASN A 298 -28.88 6.59 13.51
N VAL A 299 -29.55 5.91 14.43
CA VAL A 299 -31.01 5.90 14.50
C VAL A 299 -31.48 7.18 15.17
N GLY A 300 -32.33 7.93 14.50
CA GLY A 300 -32.96 9.14 15.00
C GLY A 300 -34.14 8.84 15.93
N VAL A 301 -34.54 9.83 16.72
CA VAL A 301 -35.67 9.72 17.68
C VAL A 301 -37.02 9.55 16.95
N ASP A 302 -37.10 9.99 15.72
CA ASP A 302 -38.29 9.94 14.86
C ASP A 302 -38.46 8.63 14.07
N GLY A 303 -37.61 7.61 14.36
CA GLY A 303 -37.61 6.34 13.62
C GLY A 303 -37.01 6.43 12.23
N SER A 304 -36.33 7.54 11.92
CA SER A 304 -35.46 7.68 10.75
C SER A 304 -34.01 7.47 11.11
N THR A 305 -33.17 7.25 10.13
CA THR A 305 -31.73 7.16 10.31
C THR A 305 -31.02 8.05 9.30
N ASP A 306 -29.89 8.62 9.72
CA ASP A 306 -28.94 9.23 8.80
C ASP A 306 -27.81 8.24 8.53
N PHE A 307 -27.50 8.03 7.27
CA PHE A 307 -26.48 7.11 6.80
C PHE A 307 -25.34 7.89 6.14
N SER A 308 -24.21 7.96 6.81
CA SER A 308 -23.01 8.68 6.34
C SER A 308 -21.90 7.71 5.97
N PHE A 309 -21.20 8.00 4.89
CA PHE A 309 -20.02 7.24 4.49
C PHE A 309 -19.02 8.11 3.75
N THR A 310 -17.80 7.63 3.59
CA THR A 310 -16.77 8.30 2.79
C THR A 310 -16.43 7.49 1.55
N VAL A 311 -16.04 8.22 0.51
CA VAL A 311 -15.52 7.68 -0.75
C VAL A 311 -14.26 8.44 -1.13
N HIS A 312 -13.47 7.89 -2.04
CA HIS A 312 -12.38 8.64 -2.64
C HIS A 312 -12.92 9.86 -3.41
N ARG A 313 -12.25 11.01 -3.29
CA ARG A 313 -12.73 12.28 -3.86
C ARG A 313 -13.04 12.24 -5.35
N ASN A 314 -12.27 11.50 -6.15
CA ASN A 314 -12.52 11.36 -7.59
C ASN A 314 -13.76 10.54 -7.94
N GLU A 315 -14.34 9.81 -6.97
CA GLU A 315 -15.57 9.02 -7.14
C GLU A 315 -16.80 9.73 -6.58
N PHE A 316 -16.60 10.90 -5.96
CA PHE A 316 -17.65 11.66 -5.28
C PHE A 316 -18.83 11.98 -6.20
N ASP A 317 -18.58 12.59 -7.35
CA ASP A 317 -19.66 13.01 -8.28
C ASP A 317 -20.45 11.80 -8.78
N LYS A 318 -19.75 10.71 -9.10
CA LYS A 318 -20.37 9.45 -9.53
C LYS A 318 -21.25 8.86 -8.43
N ALA A 319 -20.77 8.81 -7.20
CA ALA A 319 -21.55 8.33 -6.06
C ALA A 319 -22.76 9.21 -5.77
N MET A 320 -22.62 10.53 -5.81
CA MET A 320 -23.70 11.50 -5.62
C MET A 320 -24.79 11.33 -6.69
N ASP A 321 -24.43 11.16 -7.96
CA ASP A 321 -25.37 10.95 -9.04
C ASP A 321 -26.18 9.66 -8.85
N ILE A 322 -25.52 8.56 -8.47
CA ILE A 322 -26.19 7.28 -8.17
C ILE A 322 -27.20 7.46 -7.03
N LEU A 323 -26.77 8.07 -5.94
CA LEU A 323 -27.60 8.23 -4.75
C LEU A 323 -28.80 9.14 -5.00
N LYS A 324 -28.63 10.29 -5.65
CA LYS A 324 -29.71 11.22 -5.96
C LYS A 324 -30.70 10.66 -6.97
N ASN A 325 -30.19 10.05 -8.04
CA ASN A 325 -31.03 9.66 -9.17
C ASN A 325 -31.62 8.26 -9.04
N LYS A 326 -30.95 7.32 -8.38
CA LYS A 326 -31.40 5.92 -8.31
C LYS A 326 -31.86 5.49 -6.91
N VAL A 327 -31.30 6.09 -5.85
CA VAL A 327 -31.49 5.59 -4.48
C VAL A 327 -32.48 6.45 -3.70
N GLN A 328 -32.32 7.77 -3.68
CA GLN A 328 -33.07 8.69 -2.81
C GLN A 328 -34.58 8.46 -2.83
N ASN A 329 -35.19 8.50 -4.01
CA ASN A 329 -36.64 8.33 -4.16
C ASN A 329 -37.10 6.90 -3.89
N HIS A 330 -36.27 5.91 -4.22
CA HIS A 330 -36.60 4.49 -4.05
C HIS A 330 -36.70 4.09 -2.58
N ILE A 331 -35.80 4.63 -1.73
CA ILE A 331 -35.80 4.31 -0.31
C ILE A 331 -36.57 5.30 0.57
N GLY A 332 -37.08 6.39 0.00
CA GLY A 332 -37.76 7.43 0.73
C GLY A 332 -36.84 8.31 1.59
N ALA A 333 -35.59 8.49 1.18
CA ALA A 333 -34.67 9.39 1.87
C ALA A 333 -35.11 10.86 1.69
N ARG A 334 -34.97 11.64 2.75
CA ARG A 334 -35.30 13.06 2.76
C ARG A 334 -34.38 13.86 1.84
N ASP A 335 -33.06 13.58 1.93
CA ASP A 335 -32.05 14.32 1.20
C ASP A 335 -30.75 13.52 1.07
N VAL A 336 -29.94 13.86 0.07
CA VAL A 336 -28.55 13.38 -0.12
C VAL A 336 -27.63 14.57 -0.21
N VAL A 337 -26.79 14.73 0.81
CA VAL A 337 -25.81 15.82 0.88
C VAL A 337 -24.40 15.26 0.84
N GLY A 338 -23.48 16.03 0.29
CA GLY A 338 -22.08 15.64 0.20
C GLY A 338 -21.15 16.80 0.47
N ASP A 339 -19.96 16.47 0.93
CA ASP A 339 -18.83 17.38 1.12
C ASP A 339 -17.56 16.73 0.58
N ASN A 340 -16.99 17.30 -0.47
CA ASN A 340 -15.75 16.84 -1.10
C ASN A 340 -14.48 17.60 -0.66
N LYS A 341 -14.61 18.45 0.36
CA LYS A 341 -13.51 19.20 0.98
C LYS A 341 -13.17 18.66 2.37
N THR A 342 -13.14 17.35 2.48
CA THR A 342 -12.83 16.66 3.72
C THR A 342 -11.51 15.91 3.62
N ALA A 343 -10.89 15.67 4.77
CA ALA A 343 -9.72 14.84 4.91
C ALA A 343 -9.89 13.91 6.12
N LYS A 344 -9.24 12.75 6.05
CA LYS A 344 -9.21 11.78 7.14
C LYS A 344 -7.87 11.85 7.85
N VAL A 345 -7.89 11.90 9.18
CA VAL A 345 -6.70 11.82 10.05
C VAL A 345 -6.90 10.67 11.02
N SER A 346 -5.88 9.87 11.19
CA SER A 346 -5.94 8.66 12.01
C SER A 346 -4.73 8.55 12.92
N VAL A 347 -5.01 8.23 14.18
CA VAL A 347 -4.00 7.81 15.15
C VAL A 347 -3.93 6.30 15.12
N VAL A 348 -2.73 5.72 14.95
CA VAL A 348 -2.51 4.28 14.79
C VAL A 348 -1.54 3.79 15.86
N GLY A 349 -1.85 2.66 16.48
CA GLY A 349 -0.95 1.99 17.42
C GLY A 349 -1.61 0.81 18.12
N VAL A 350 -0.92 -0.33 18.20
CA VAL A 350 -1.39 -1.54 18.90
C VAL A 350 -1.55 -1.34 20.40
N GLY A 351 -0.81 -0.41 20.99
CA GLY A 351 -0.91 -0.07 22.41
C GLY A 351 -2.26 0.53 22.81
N MET A 352 -3.07 0.99 21.85
CA MET A 352 -4.42 1.50 22.16
C MET A 352 -5.37 0.45 22.74
N ARG A 353 -5.13 -0.84 22.48
CA ARG A 353 -5.94 -1.95 23.02
C ARG A 353 -6.00 -1.97 24.55
N SER A 354 -4.91 -1.57 25.20
CA SER A 354 -4.75 -1.63 26.66
C SER A 354 -4.78 -0.28 27.36
N HIS A 355 -4.89 0.82 26.61
CA HIS A 355 -4.80 2.17 27.18
C HIS A 355 -6.08 2.97 26.97
N VAL A 356 -6.62 3.49 28.06
CA VAL A 356 -7.79 4.39 28.06
C VAL A 356 -7.37 5.84 27.80
N GLY A 357 -8.27 6.64 27.25
CA GLY A 357 -8.08 8.08 27.13
C GLY A 357 -7.44 8.58 25.82
N ILE A 358 -7.00 7.69 24.93
CA ILE A 358 -6.40 8.08 23.64
C ILE A 358 -7.37 8.92 22.82
N ALA A 359 -8.63 8.45 22.66
CA ALA A 359 -9.67 9.20 21.97
C ALA A 359 -9.91 10.58 22.58
N SER A 360 -10.01 10.64 23.91
CA SER A 360 -10.21 11.92 24.62
C SER A 360 -9.04 12.89 24.42
N LYS A 361 -7.81 12.38 24.43
CA LYS A 361 -6.60 13.18 24.15
C LYS A 361 -6.64 13.71 22.72
N MET A 362 -6.94 12.86 21.74
CA MET A 362 -7.08 13.25 20.32
C MET A 362 -8.14 14.34 20.14
N PHE A 363 -9.34 14.11 20.67
CA PHE A 363 -10.46 15.05 20.48
C PHE A 363 -10.22 16.38 21.19
N ARG A 364 -9.64 16.37 22.41
CA ARG A 364 -9.24 17.59 23.12
C ARG A 364 -8.21 18.38 22.32
N THR A 365 -7.18 17.75 21.82
CA THR A 365 -6.14 18.41 21.01
C THR A 365 -6.72 19.09 19.79
N LEU A 366 -7.63 18.44 19.07
CA LEU A 366 -8.29 19.03 17.92
C LEU A 366 -9.23 20.18 18.30
N ALA A 367 -9.95 20.06 19.43
CA ALA A 367 -10.85 21.10 19.92
C ALA A 367 -10.10 22.36 20.38
N GLU A 368 -8.95 22.22 21.03
CA GLU A 368 -8.09 23.34 21.44
C GLU A 368 -7.59 24.15 20.24
N GLU A 369 -7.43 23.52 19.07
CA GLU A 369 -7.07 24.18 17.79
C GLU A 369 -8.29 24.64 16.98
N GLY A 370 -9.49 24.50 17.51
CA GLY A 370 -10.73 24.89 16.81
C GLY A 370 -11.08 24.01 15.61
N ILE A 371 -10.57 22.77 15.57
CA ILE A 371 -10.82 21.83 14.47
C ILE A 371 -12.05 21.00 14.79
N ASN A 372 -13.10 21.19 14.00
CA ASN A 372 -14.35 20.43 14.14
C ASN A 372 -14.25 19.03 13.52
N ILE A 373 -14.74 18.03 14.24
CA ILE A 373 -14.80 16.64 13.80
C ILE A 373 -16.16 16.38 13.15
N GLN A 374 -16.17 15.87 11.94
CA GLN A 374 -17.39 15.58 11.17
C GLN A 374 -17.84 14.12 11.26
N MET A 375 -16.89 13.19 11.38
CA MET A 375 -17.12 11.75 11.56
C MET A 375 -16.03 11.17 12.44
N ILE A 376 -16.35 10.09 13.15
CA ILE A 376 -15.40 9.32 13.95
C ILE A 376 -15.59 7.85 13.64
N SER A 377 -14.50 7.11 13.48
CA SER A 377 -14.48 5.66 13.41
C SER A 377 -13.33 5.13 14.25
N THR A 378 -13.57 4.04 14.96
CA THR A 378 -12.57 3.42 15.83
C THR A 378 -12.44 1.94 15.54
N SER A 379 -11.22 1.42 15.69
CA SER A 379 -10.93 0.00 15.79
C SER A 379 -10.05 -0.26 17.02
N GLU A 380 -9.58 -1.47 17.20
CA GLU A 380 -8.69 -1.80 18.32
C GLU A 380 -7.33 -1.08 18.26
N ILE A 381 -6.87 -0.70 17.07
CA ILE A 381 -5.54 -0.14 16.82
C ILE A 381 -5.57 1.20 16.09
N LYS A 382 -6.76 1.77 15.89
CA LYS A 382 -6.91 3.00 15.10
C LYS A 382 -8.09 3.83 15.59
N ILE A 383 -7.90 5.15 15.62
CA ILE A 383 -8.96 6.16 15.77
C ILE A 383 -8.86 7.11 14.59
N SER A 384 -9.91 7.14 13.76
CA SER A 384 -9.98 7.99 12.58
C SER A 384 -11.03 9.08 12.75
N VAL A 385 -10.70 10.28 12.33
CA VAL A 385 -11.64 11.40 12.24
C VAL A 385 -11.65 11.98 10.84
N VAL A 386 -12.83 12.43 10.40
CA VAL A 386 -12.99 13.24 9.20
C VAL A 386 -13.13 14.70 9.64
N ILE A 387 -12.34 15.56 9.02
CA ILE A 387 -12.28 17.00 9.28
C ILE A 387 -12.34 17.78 7.96
N ASP A 388 -12.52 19.11 8.03
CA ASP A 388 -12.34 19.98 6.86
C ASP A 388 -10.88 19.93 6.38
N GLU A 389 -10.66 19.75 5.07
CA GLU A 389 -9.34 19.56 4.47
C GLU A 389 -8.35 20.68 4.76
N LYS A 390 -8.83 21.92 4.94
CA LYS A 390 -7.98 23.08 5.24
C LYS A 390 -7.21 22.95 6.55
N TYR A 391 -7.71 22.13 7.48
CA TYR A 391 -7.08 21.90 8.79
C TYR A 391 -6.17 20.67 8.83
N LEU A 392 -6.06 19.93 7.72
CA LEU A 392 -5.35 18.64 7.71
C LEU A 392 -3.93 18.75 8.27
N GLU A 393 -3.11 19.65 7.74
CA GLU A 393 -1.70 19.75 8.15
C GLU A 393 -1.57 20.23 9.61
N LEU A 394 -2.44 21.14 10.04
CA LEU A 394 -2.47 21.55 11.44
C LEU A 394 -2.83 20.38 12.35
N ALA A 395 -3.90 19.63 12.02
CA ALA A 395 -4.33 18.46 12.79
C ALA A 395 -3.20 17.43 12.91
N VAL A 396 -2.51 17.10 11.83
CA VAL A 396 -1.40 16.14 11.83
C VAL A 396 -0.27 16.63 12.75
N ARG A 397 0.14 17.90 12.67
CA ARG A 397 1.21 18.48 13.49
C ARG A 397 0.87 18.46 14.98
N VAL A 398 -0.33 18.93 15.35
CA VAL A 398 -0.70 19.02 16.76
C VAL A 398 -0.92 17.65 17.39
N LEU A 399 -1.46 16.69 16.64
CA LEU A 399 -1.60 15.32 17.10
C LEU A 399 -0.24 14.62 17.23
N HIS A 400 0.66 14.79 16.27
CA HIS A 400 2.01 14.24 16.33
C HIS A 400 2.74 14.71 17.60
N LYS A 401 2.68 16.01 17.89
CA LYS A 401 3.24 16.60 19.12
C LYS A 401 2.52 16.11 20.37
N ALA A 402 1.18 16.08 20.36
CA ALA A 402 0.40 15.67 21.52
C ALA A 402 0.68 14.21 21.94
N PHE A 403 1.00 13.33 20.99
CA PHE A 403 1.34 11.95 21.28
C PHE A 403 2.86 11.68 21.39
N ASP A 404 3.68 12.74 21.54
CA ASP A 404 5.12 12.69 21.77
C ASP A 404 5.88 11.88 20.71
N LEU A 405 5.39 11.92 19.44
CA LEU A 405 5.94 11.12 18.35
C LEU A 405 7.25 11.68 17.77
N ASP A 406 7.66 12.87 18.20
CA ASP A 406 8.96 13.49 17.94
C ASP A 406 10.07 12.96 18.84
N GLN A 407 9.73 12.25 19.94
CA GLN A 407 10.69 11.72 20.91
C GLN A 407 10.90 10.21 20.69
N GLU A 408 12.13 9.73 20.89
CA GLU A 408 12.35 8.28 20.95
C GLU A 408 11.63 7.71 22.18
N ALA A 409 10.93 6.58 22.00
CA ALA A 409 10.41 5.83 23.14
C ALA A 409 11.57 5.49 24.08
N ALA A 410 11.45 5.87 25.35
CA ALA A 410 12.48 5.71 26.37
C ALA A 410 12.82 4.23 26.63
#